data_35af145f66e05e10b66d86dbdff987a0
#
_entry.id   35af145f66e05e10b66d86dbdff987a0
#
_cell.length_a   1.000
_cell.length_b   1.000
_cell.length_c   1.000
_cell.angle_alpha   90.00
_cell.angle_beta   90.00
_cell.angle_gamma   90.00
#
_symmetry.space_group_name_H-M   'P 1'
#
loop_
_entity.id
_entity.type
_entity.pdbx_description
1 polymer ?
#
loop_
_entity_poly.entity_id
_entity_poly.type
_entity_poly.pdbx_seq_one_letter_code
_entity_poly.pdbx_strand_id
1 'polypeptide(L)'
;MSFVNPLSSLCTYNRLVTREVKIGDLLLGNGHPIRIQTMTTTDTMDTIATVEQSIRCIEAGAELVRITAPSKNEALNLQNIKDELRRRGYTTPLVADIHFTPNAAEIAARIIEKVRVNPGNYVDKKKFEFIEYTDADYVEEIERIRDRFTPLVKICKEYGTAMRIGTNHGSLSDRIMSRYGDSAMGMVESAMEFLRIARDESYHNIILSMKSSNPQVMVQAYRLLVETMTNEFGVCYPLHLGVTEAGDGEDGRIKSAIGIGTLLEDGIGDTIRVSLTEDPEFEIPVCKDIVSRYNNHAASAELPAIDKLPYSPFEYARRKSIAVENIGGKQVPVVVADLSSRDSIAPSDLQSIGYTYDEPTDKWAIGDAAADYVYTGGTPIAFGLPGTLKNIVQASAWKQNSESVFPIFGLADFNLATLKSDRINFVQVDAYITADEQALTEVTKGLKSAAEDKTVVFCISSNNVNAMQSVRRMFILFADLGITQPVILVTDSRGSTPDEHLIHFATETGALLL
;
A
#
# COMPACT_ATOMS: atom_id res chain seq x y z
N MET A 1 9.81 6.58 -28.35
CA MET A 1 9.72 6.24 -26.92
C MET A 1 8.71 5.10 -26.85
N SER A 2 9.13 3.90 -26.48
CA SER A 2 8.21 2.79 -26.27
C SER A 2 7.40 3.11 -25.02
N PHE A 3 6.08 3.24 -25.17
CA PHE A 3 5.17 3.34 -24.04
C PHE A 3 5.30 2.05 -23.24
N VAL A 4 5.95 2.13 -22.09
CA VAL A 4 5.91 1.05 -21.11
C VAL A 4 4.47 1.04 -20.57
N ASN A 5 3.75 -0.04 -20.87
CA ASN A 5 2.43 -0.25 -20.26
C ASN A 5 2.59 -0.15 -18.75
N PRO A 6 1.92 0.78 -18.04
CA PRO A 6 2.07 0.92 -16.59
C PRO A 6 1.74 -0.37 -15.84
N LEU A 7 0.96 -1.27 -16.45
CA LEU A 7 0.66 -2.60 -15.90
C LEU A 7 1.83 -3.60 -16.03
N SER A 8 2.87 -3.31 -16.83
CA SER A 8 4.05 -4.19 -16.92
C SER A 8 4.82 -4.26 -15.60
N SER A 9 4.72 -3.22 -14.76
CA SER A 9 5.35 -3.19 -13.44
C SER A 9 4.70 -4.12 -12.42
N LEU A 10 3.49 -4.61 -12.65
CA LEU A 10 2.84 -5.57 -11.74
C LEU A 10 3.61 -6.90 -11.62
N CYS A 11 4.37 -7.26 -12.65
CA CYS A 11 5.12 -8.51 -12.71
C CYS A 11 6.63 -8.34 -12.78
N THR A 12 7.09 -7.11 -13.04
CA THR A 12 8.51 -6.70 -13.00
C THR A 12 8.55 -5.30 -12.41
N TYR A 13 9.37 -5.06 -11.38
CA TYR A 13 9.42 -3.73 -10.79
C TYR A 13 9.99 -2.70 -11.77
N ASN A 14 9.16 -1.72 -12.12
CA ASN A 14 9.55 -0.54 -12.89
C ASN A 14 8.91 0.69 -12.26
N ARG A 15 9.71 1.59 -11.74
CA ARG A 15 9.16 2.83 -11.20
C ARG A 15 8.56 3.69 -12.32
N LEU A 16 7.30 4.08 -12.15
CA LEU A 16 6.60 4.97 -13.06
C LEU A 16 7.31 6.32 -13.13
N VAL A 17 7.73 6.71 -14.32
CA VAL A 17 8.32 8.04 -14.54
C VAL A 17 7.18 9.05 -14.72
N THR A 18 7.00 9.89 -13.70
CA THR A 18 6.02 10.98 -13.73
C THR A 18 6.66 12.30 -14.14
N ARG A 19 5.83 13.29 -14.46
CA ARG A 19 6.30 14.64 -14.78
C ARG A 19 7.04 15.25 -13.57
N GLU A 20 8.15 15.95 -13.82
CA GLU A 20 8.82 16.68 -12.74
C GLU A 20 7.96 17.86 -12.25
N VAL A 21 7.86 18.00 -10.93
CA VAL A 21 7.17 19.09 -10.24
C VAL A 21 8.09 19.71 -9.21
N LYS A 22 8.09 21.03 -9.13
CA LYS A 22 8.89 21.81 -8.18
C LYS A 22 8.00 22.39 -7.08
N ILE A 23 8.37 22.15 -5.81
CA ILE A 23 7.68 22.68 -4.62
C ILE A 23 8.71 23.49 -3.81
N GLY A 24 8.73 24.81 -3.99
CA GLY A 24 9.89 25.58 -3.53
C GLY A 24 11.16 25.08 -4.21
N ASP A 25 12.14 24.63 -3.44
CA ASP A 25 13.38 24.03 -3.97
C ASP A 25 13.35 22.50 -4.02
N LEU A 26 12.27 21.87 -3.54
CA LEU A 26 12.11 20.42 -3.55
C LEU A 26 11.62 19.93 -4.92
N LEU A 27 12.34 18.98 -5.52
CA LEU A 27 11.94 18.31 -6.75
C LEU A 27 11.21 17.00 -6.45
N LEU A 28 10.17 16.71 -7.22
CA LEU A 28 9.28 15.57 -7.10
C LEU A 28 8.95 15.00 -8.48
N GLY A 29 8.74 13.69 -8.56
CA GLY A 29 8.52 13.00 -9.85
C GLY A 29 9.82 12.77 -10.62
N ASN A 30 9.74 12.38 -11.89
CA ASN A 30 10.88 12.19 -12.79
C ASN A 30 12.04 11.32 -12.20
N GLY A 31 11.70 10.32 -11.40
CA GLY A 31 12.70 9.45 -10.76
C GLY A 31 13.37 10.03 -9.50
N HIS A 32 13.01 11.24 -9.06
CA HIS A 32 13.47 11.76 -7.76
C HIS A 32 13.04 10.85 -6.60
N PRO A 33 13.73 10.86 -5.46
CA PRO A 33 13.36 10.06 -4.28
C PRO A 33 11.89 10.27 -3.88
N ILE A 34 11.26 9.23 -3.36
CA ILE A 34 9.91 9.31 -2.80
C ILE A 34 9.97 10.21 -1.57
N ARG A 35 9.16 11.28 -1.55
CA ARG A 35 9.20 12.31 -0.51
C ARG A 35 8.23 12.02 0.62
N ILE A 36 8.65 12.37 1.83
CA ILE A 36 7.85 12.21 3.05
C ILE A 36 7.16 13.52 3.38
N GLN A 37 5.83 13.50 3.40
CA GLN A 37 5.00 14.61 3.83
C GLN A 37 4.31 14.28 5.15
N THR A 38 4.20 15.25 6.04
CA THR A 38 3.40 15.19 7.26
C THR A 38 2.32 16.25 7.30
N MET A 39 1.56 16.33 8.40
CA MET A 39 0.53 17.34 8.61
C MET A 39 0.46 17.70 10.08
N THR A 40 0.45 19.00 10.39
CA THR A 40 0.23 19.49 11.75
C THR A 40 -1.20 19.24 12.23
N THR A 41 -1.36 19.10 13.54
CA THR A 41 -2.65 18.93 14.24
C THR A 41 -3.01 20.14 15.12
N THR A 42 -2.12 21.12 15.21
CA THR A 42 -2.31 22.36 15.97
C THR A 42 -3.33 23.27 15.31
N ASP A 43 -3.91 24.18 16.11
CA ASP A 43 -4.67 25.30 15.57
C ASP A 43 -3.77 26.21 14.73
N THR A 44 -4.09 26.40 13.46
CA THR A 44 -3.32 27.22 12.53
C THR A 44 -3.27 28.69 12.96
N MET A 45 -4.22 29.16 13.78
CA MET A 45 -4.18 30.52 14.36
C MET A 45 -3.18 30.66 15.50
N ASP A 46 -2.77 29.54 16.13
CA ASP A 46 -1.63 29.50 17.06
C ASP A 46 -0.33 29.33 16.28
N THR A 47 0.25 30.46 15.88
CA THR A 47 1.49 30.50 15.09
C THR A 47 2.63 29.74 15.76
N ILE A 48 2.83 29.94 17.07
CA ILE A 48 3.98 29.34 17.77
C ILE A 48 3.82 27.86 17.95
N ALA A 49 2.66 27.36 18.37
CA ALA A 49 2.42 25.94 18.51
C ALA A 49 2.56 25.21 17.17
N THR A 50 2.05 25.81 16.08
CA THR A 50 2.17 25.25 14.72
C THR A 50 3.62 25.22 14.22
N VAL A 51 4.40 26.25 14.51
CA VAL A 51 5.84 26.30 14.18
C VAL A 51 6.60 25.22 14.95
N GLU A 52 6.37 25.10 16.25
CA GLU A 52 7.06 24.12 17.09
C GLU A 52 6.74 22.66 16.68
N GLN A 53 5.49 22.37 16.39
CA GLN A 53 5.10 21.04 15.86
C GLN A 53 5.71 20.80 14.48
N SER A 54 5.71 21.80 13.60
CA SER A 54 6.36 21.72 12.29
C SER A 54 7.86 21.40 12.41
N ILE A 55 8.55 22.03 13.35
CA ILE A 55 9.97 21.79 13.62
C ILE A 55 10.21 20.35 14.06
N ARG A 56 9.43 19.85 15.04
CA ARG A 56 9.55 18.44 15.48
C ARG A 56 9.37 17.46 14.31
N CYS A 57 8.38 17.71 13.45
CA CYS A 57 8.18 16.91 12.25
C CYS A 57 9.37 16.99 11.27
N ILE A 58 9.93 18.19 11.04
CA ILE A 58 11.08 18.37 10.15
C ILE A 58 12.32 17.67 10.70
N GLU A 59 12.57 17.79 12.00
CA GLU A 59 13.69 17.13 12.68
C GLU A 59 13.53 15.60 12.68
N ALA A 60 12.29 15.09 12.74
CA ALA A 60 12.01 13.67 12.53
C ALA A 60 12.28 13.22 11.07
N GLY A 61 12.32 14.16 10.11
CA GLY A 61 12.68 13.91 8.70
C GLY A 61 11.57 14.16 7.69
N ALA A 62 10.55 14.95 8.02
CA ALA A 62 9.57 15.39 7.05
C ALA A 62 10.19 16.35 6.04
N GLU A 63 9.92 16.12 4.75
CA GLU A 63 10.40 16.97 3.64
C GLU A 63 9.35 17.97 3.17
N LEU A 64 8.11 17.80 3.61
CA LEU A 64 6.96 18.67 3.35
C LEU A 64 6.07 18.69 4.60
N VAL A 65 5.67 19.89 5.05
CA VAL A 65 4.75 20.06 6.19
C VAL A 65 3.44 20.65 5.71
N ARG A 66 2.33 19.93 5.92
CA ARG A 66 0.98 20.37 5.56
C ARG A 66 0.29 21.00 6.76
N ILE A 67 -0.29 22.17 6.56
CA ILE A 67 -1.00 22.96 7.55
C ILE A 67 -2.42 23.21 7.05
N THR A 68 -3.42 23.01 7.90
CA THR A 68 -4.82 23.23 7.56
C THR A 68 -5.13 24.71 7.46
N ALA A 69 -5.79 25.13 6.39
CA ALA A 69 -6.23 26.51 6.20
C ALA A 69 -7.70 26.56 5.74
N PRO A 70 -8.66 26.34 6.68
CA PRO A 70 -10.07 26.21 6.35
C PRO A 70 -10.72 27.53 5.98
N SER A 71 -10.20 28.66 6.42
CA SER A 71 -10.75 29.97 6.15
C SER A 71 -9.67 30.99 5.72
N LYS A 72 -10.10 32.20 5.42
CA LYS A 72 -9.25 33.32 5.04
C LYS A 72 -8.23 33.67 6.12
N ASN A 73 -8.62 33.58 7.40
CA ASN A 73 -7.76 34.01 8.50
C ASN A 73 -6.58 33.06 8.67
N GLU A 74 -6.82 31.74 8.65
CA GLU A 74 -5.77 30.74 8.71
C GLU A 74 -4.85 30.82 7.47
N ALA A 75 -5.44 31.05 6.27
CA ALA A 75 -4.66 31.26 5.06
C ALA A 75 -3.72 32.47 5.15
N LEU A 76 -4.16 33.57 5.75
CA LEU A 76 -3.31 34.75 6.01
C LEU A 76 -2.25 34.46 7.08
N ASN A 77 -2.60 33.68 8.13
CA ASN A 77 -1.66 33.35 9.21
C ASN A 77 -0.52 32.43 8.76
N LEU A 78 -0.66 31.73 7.61
CA LEU A 78 0.43 30.97 7.01
C LEU A 78 1.66 31.82 6.73
N GLN A 79 1.50 33.13 6.48
CA GLN A 79 2.63 34.04 6.32
C GLN A 79 3.44 34.13 7.62
N ASN A 80 2.79 34.33 8.77
CA ASN A 80 3.45 34.42 10.07
C ASN A 80 4.17 33.12 10.42
N ILE A 81 3.52 31.97 10.16
CA ILE A 81 4.12 30.64 10.40
C ILE A 81 5.35 30.45 9.52
N LYS A 82 5.25 30.77 8.23
CA LYS A 82 6.37 30.67 7.30
C LYS A 82 7.54 31.57 7.72
N ASP A 83 7.27 32.83 8.03
CA ASP A 83 8.31 33.82 8.40
C ASP A 83 9.02 33.38 9.69
N GLU A 84 8.28 32.85 10.67
CA GLU A 84 8.87 32.37 11.92
C GLU A 84 9.72 31.11 11.72
N LEU A 85 9.27 30.14 10.88
CA LEU A 85 10.08 28.98 10.48
C LEU A 85 11.37 29.41 9.79
N ARG A 86 11.30 30.35 8.84
CA ARG A 86 12.46 30.88 8.12
C ARG A 86 13.42 31.63 9.08
N ARG A 87 12.87 32.40 10.02
CA ARG A 87 13.67 33.09 11.07
C ARG A 87 14.43 32.10 11.94
N ARG A 88 13.84 30.90 12.21
CA ARG A 88 14.50 29.82 12.96
C ARG A 88 15.41 28.91 12.09
N GLY A 89 15.56 29.21 10.81
CA GLY A 89 16.49 28.51 9.89
C GLY A 89 15.90 27.32 9.15
N TYR A 90 14.61 27.07 9.26
CA TYR A 90 13.94 25.95 8.56
C TYR A 90 13.40 26.40 7.21
N THR A 91 13.84 25.74 6.12
CA THR A 91 13.46 26.06 4.73
C THR A 91 12.49 25.04 4.11
N THR A 92 12.08 24.02 4.86
CA THR A 92 11.16 22.99 4.39
C THR A 92 9.90 23.60 3.77
N PRO A 93 9.49 23.18 2.56
CA PRO A 93 8.29 23.70 1.91
C PRO A 93 7.02 23.40 2.70
N LEU A 94 6.10 24.38 2.71
CA LEU A 94 4.81 24.29 3.37
C LEU A 94 3.70 23.98 2.36
N VAL A 95 2.68 23.30 2.84
CA VAL A 95 1.49 22.91 2.07
C VAL A 95 0.24 23.41 2.76
N ALA A 96 -0.58 24.26 2.15
CA ALA A 96 -1.88 24.61 2.67
C ALA A 96 -2.94 23.59 2.29
N ASP A 97 -3.66 23.09 3.29
CA ASP A 97 -4.80 22.21 3.08
C ASP A 97 -6.10 23.01 3.10
N ILE A 98 -6.63 23.25 1.90
CA ILE A 98 -7.84 24.05 1.72
C ILE A 98 -9.05 23.12 1.71
N HIS A 99 -10.00 23.33 2.62
CA HIS A 99 -11.16 22.45 2.75
C HIS A 99 -12.33 22.88 1.85
N PHE A 100 -12.84 24.13 2.00
CA PHE A 100 -14.12 24.52 1.40
C PHE A 100 -14.12 25.90 0.75
N THR A 101 -13.02 26.65 0.82
CA THR A 101 -13.07 28.09 0.54
C THR A 101 -12.07 28.47 -0.56
N PRO A 102 -12.51 28.68 -1.84
CA PRO A 102 -11.63 29.10 -2.93
C PRO A 102 -10.77 30.32 -2.60
N ASN A 103 -11.34 31.32 -1.92
CA ASN A 103 -10.60 32.53 -1.54
C ASN A 103 -9.41 32.23 -0.59
N ALA A 104 -9.53 31.24 0.30
CA ALA A 104 -8.42 30.81 1.15
C ALA A 104 -7.30 30.18 0.32
N ALA A 105 -7.65 29.38 -0.70
CA ALA A 105 -6.68 28.81 -1.63
C ALA A 105 -5.91 29.88 -2.40
N GLU A 106 -6.60 30.90 -2.89
CA GLU A 106 -5.99 32.02 -3.64
C GLU A 106 -5.05 32.86 -2.77
N ILE A 107 -5.36 33.05 -1.49
CA ILE A 107 -4.48 33.71 -0.52
C ILE A 107 -3.26 32.84 -0.25
N ALA A 108 -3.47 31.59 0.13
CA ALA A 108 -2.40 30.66 0.46
C ALA A 108 -1.43 30.46 -0.71
N ALA A 109 -1.93 30.38 -1.94
CA ALA A 109 -1.11 30.20 -3.14
C ALA A 109 -0.10 31.35 -3.40
N ARG A 110 -0.34 32.54 -2.84
CA ARG A 110 0.60 33.68 -2.89
C ARG A 110 1.66 33.65 -1.80
N ILE A 111 1.47 32.79 -0.80
CA ILE A 111 2.29 32.78 0.43
C ILE A 111 3.23 31.58 0.47
N ILE A 112 2.73 30.40 0.18
CA ILE A 112 3.42 29.13 0.43
C ILE A 112 3.70 28.35 -0.85
N GLU A 113 4.49 27.28 -0.72
CA GLU A 113 5.05 26.55 -1.86
C GLU A 113 4.07 25.58 -2.52
N LYS A 114 3.03 25.12 -1.80
CA LYS A 114 2.02 24.20 -2.36
C LYS A 114 0.64 24.40 -1.73
N VAL A 115 -0.39 24.38 -2.54
CA VAL A 115 -1.80 24.32 -2.08
C VAL A 115 -2.42 22.97 -2.39
N ARG A 116 -3.27 22.46 -1.51
CA ARG A 116 -4.11 21.29 -1.79
C ARG A 116 -5.57 21.73 -1.89
N VAL A 117 -6.20 21.34 -2.96
CA VAL A 117 -7.65 21.49 -3.17
C VAL A 117 -8.31 20.12 -3.25
N ASN A 118 -9.53 20.03 -2.75
CA ASN A 118 -10.36 18.82 -2.87
C ASN A 118 -11.47 19.07 -3.88
N PRO A 119 -11.44 18.40 -5.05
CA PRO A 119 -12.45 18.58 -6.09
C PRO A 119 -13.90 18.49 -5.58
N GLY A 120 -14.18 17.54 -4.69
CA GLY A 120 -15.51 17.32 -4.16
C GLY A 120 -16.08 18.45 -3.28
N ASN A 121 -15.20 19.35 -2.77
CA ASN A 121 -15.58 20.41 -1.84
C ASN A 121 -15.21 21.82 -2.33
N TYR A 122 -14.42 21.93 -3.40
CA TYR A 122 -13.86 23.22 -3.83
C TYR A 122 -14.90 24.13 -4.49
N VAL A 123 -15.70 23.57 -5.39
CA VAL A 123 -16.77 24.28 -6.09
C VAL A 123 -18.14 23.72 -5.71
N ASP A 124 -18.23 22.39 -5.66
CA ASP A 124 -19.44 21.67 -5.33
C ASP A 124 -19.63 21.63 -3.80
N LYS A 125 -20.89 21.64 -3.37
CA LYS A 125 -21.26 21.38 -1.98
C LYS A 125 -22.04 20.07 -1.94
N LYS A 126 -21.54 19.11 -1.17
CA LYS A 126 -22.24 17.84 -0.96
C LYS A 126 -23.52 18.10 -0.18
N LYS A 127 -24.66 17.74 -0.75
CA LYS A 127 -25.99 17.87 -0.15
C LYS A 127 -26.63 16.50 0.09
N PHE A 128 -25.96 15.40 -0.34
CA PHE A 128 -26.49 14.04 -0.33
C PHE A 128 -27.75 13.88 -1.17
N GLU A 129 -27.81 14.60 -2.28
CA GLU A 129 -28.92 14.57 -3.23
C GLU A 129 -28.52 13.78 -4.48
N PHE A 130 -29.37 12.88 -4.93
CA PHE A 130 -29.23 12.23 -6.23
C PHE A 130 -29.90 13.13 -7.28
N ILE A 131 -29.11 13.61 -8.24
CA ILE A 131 -29.59 14.50 -9.31
C ILE A 131 -29.28 13.80 -10.64
N GLU A 132 -30.29 13.61 -11.45
CA GLU A 132 -30.09 13.17 -12.83
C GLU A 132 -29.58 14.34 -13.67
N TYR A 133 -28.37 14.23 -14.18
CA TYR A 133 -27.76 15.18 -15.09
C TYR A 133 -27.88 14.67 -16.53
N THR A 134 -28.42 15.50 -17.44
CA THR A 134 -28.20 15.28 -18.87
C THR A 134 -26.74 15.58 -19.22
N ASP A 135 -26.27 15.13 -20.38
CA ASP A 135 -24.91 15.46 -20.82
C ASP A 135 -24.69 16.97 -20.96
N ALA A 136 -25.74 17.71 -21.38
CA ALA A 136 -25.70 19.17 -21.48
C ALA A 136 -25.57 19.83 -20.11
N ASP A 137 -26.38 19.41 -19.13
CA ASP A 137 -26.30 19.93 -17.75
C ASP A 137 -24.90 19.63 -17.14
N TYR A 138 -24.34 18.45 -17.43
CA TYR A 138 -23.04 18.09 -16.93
C TYR A 138 -21.92 18.97 -17.51
N VAL A 139 -21.99 19.30 -18.80
CA VAL A 139 -21.03 20.22 -19.44
C VAL A 139 -21.14 21.63 -18.84
N GLU A 140 -22.37 22.12 -18.57
CA GLU A 140 -22.57 23.41 -17.90
C GLU A 140 -21.93 23.45 -16.50
N GLU A 141 -22.07 22.37 -15.75
CA GLU A 141 -21.40 22.23 -14.44
C GLU A 141 -19.87 22.23 -14.55
N ILE A 142 -19.30 21.62 -15.58
CA ILE A 142 -17.84 21.67 -15.84
C ILE A 142 -17.39 23.10 -16.12
N GLU A 143 -18.15 23.88 -16.92
CA GLU A 143 -17.81 25.28 -17.16
C GLU A 143 -17.91 26.12 -15.87
N ARG A 144 -18.89 25.87 -15.02
CA ARG A 144 -19.00 26.51 -13.69
C ARG A 144 -17.78 26.20 -12.83
N ILE A 145 -17.27 24.96 -12.87
CA ILE A 145 -16.04 24.57 -12.18
C ILE A 145 -14.84 25.30 -12.79
N ARG A 146 -14.75 25.37 -14.11
CA ARG A 146 -13.70 26.07 -14.84
C ARG A 146 -13.60 27.54 -14.40
N ASP A 147 -14.72 28.24 -14.40
CA ASP A 147 -14.78 29.66 -14.01
C ASP A 147 -14.28 29.90 -12.58
N ARG A 148 -14.57 28.97 -11.68
CA ARG A 148 -14.22 29.09 -10.27
C ARG A 148 -12.80 28.64 -9.95
N PHE A 149 -12.26 27.70 -10.72
CA PHE A 149 -10.94 27.11 -10.50
C PHE A 149 -9.82 27.83 -11.25
N THR A 150 -10.08 28.36 -12.44
CA THR A 150 -9.10 29.07 -13.28
C THR A 150 -8.38 30.23 -12.55
N PRO A 151 -9.03 31.05 -11.70
CA PRO A 151 -8.33 32.08 -10.94
C PRO A 151 -7.20 31.54 -10.08
N LEU A 152 -7.44 30.43 -9.35
CA LEU A 152 -6.39 29.78 -8.54
C LEU A 152 -5.26 29.24 -9.43
N VAL A 153 -5.58 28.61 -10.55
CA VAL A 153 -4.57 28.09 -11.49
C VAL A 153 -3.66 29.20 -11.97
N LYS A 154 -4.21 30.37 -12.32
CA LYS A 154 -3.45 31.55 -12.76
C LYS A 154 -2.53 32.08 -11.66
N ILE A 155 -3.02 32.17 -10.42
CA ILE A 155 -2.20 32.58 -9.27
C ILE A 155 -1.07 31.59 -9.03
N CYS A 156 -1.35 30.29 -9.02
CA CYS A 156 -0.31 29.26 -8.86
C CYS A 156 0.75 29.36 -9.96
N LYS A 157 0.35 29.65 -11.19
CA LYS A 157 1.26 29.85 -12.32
C LYS A 157 2.12 31.10 -12.16
N GLU A 158 1.53 32.19 -11.70
CA GLU A 158 2.23 33.48 -11.46
C GLU A 158 3.27 33.37 -10.34
N TYR A 159 2.90 32.73 -9.23
CA TYR A 159 3.75 32.62 -8.04
C TYR A 159 4.66 31.39 -8.01
N GLY A 160 4.56 30.50 -9.00
CA GLY A 160 5.33 29.25 -9.06
C GLY A 160 4.89 28.23 -8.00
N THR A 161 3.70 28.40 -7.44
CA THR A 161 3.14 27.54 -6.40
C THR A 161 2.68 26.21 -7.01
N ALA A 162 3.06 25.09 -6.40
CA ALA A 162 2.56 23.78 -6.81
C ALA A 162 1.13 23.56 -6.31
N MET A 163 0.38 22.70 -7.01
CA MET A 163 -0.98 22.36 -6.63
C MET A 163 -1.14 20.86 -6.47
N ARG A 164 -1.81 20.42 -5.40
CA ARG A 164 -2.29 19.05 -5.30
C ARG A 164 -3.80 19.02 -5.49
N ILE A 165 -4.24 18.32 -6.53
CA ILE A 165 -5.65 17.92 -6.71
C ILE A 165 -5.84 16.66 -5.87
N GLY A 166 -6.48 16.81 -4.72
CA GLY A 166 -6.51 15.80 -3.67
C GLY A 166 -7.90 15.24 -3.45
N THR A 167 -8.26 14.23 -4.24
CA THR A 167 -9.55 13.53 -4.12
C THR A 167 -9.57 12.63 -2.88
N ASN A 168 -10.68 12.67 -2.17
CA ASN A 168 -11.01 11.82 -1.03
C ASN A 168 -12.30 11.06 -1.35
N HIS A 169 -12.30 9.74 -1.21
CA HIS A 169 -13.46 8.88 -1.49
C HIS A 169 -14.71 9.35 -0.74
N GLY A 170 -14.61 9.60 0.56
CA GLY A 170 -15.72 10.05 1.39
C GLY A 170 -16.27 11.45 1.09
N SER A 171 -15.61 12.23 0.20
CA SER A 171 -16.00 13.60 -0.13
C SER A 171 -16.24 13.85 -1.62
N LEU A 172 -16.58 12.81 -2.38
CA LEU A 172 -17.00 12.98 -3.77
C LEU A 172 -18.26 13.85 -3.84
N SER A 173 -18.34 14.74 -4.84
CA SER A 173 -19.52 15.60 -5.03
C SER A 173 -20.74 14.78 -5.46
N ASP A 174 -21.96 15.30 -5.16
CA ASP A 174 -23.21 14.64 -5.55
C ASP A 174 -23.29 14.44 -7.06
N ARG A 175 -22.73 15.35 -7.84
CA ARG A 175 -22.63 15.28 -9.30
C ARG A 175 -21.81 14.06 -9.77
N ILE A 176 -20.64 13.85 -9.17
CA ILE A 176 -19.79 12.68 -9.45
C ILE A 176 -20.49 11.40 -8.99
N MET A 177 -21.05 11.41 -7.78
CA MET A 177 -21.79 10.27 -7.23
C MET A 177 -22.98 9.87 -8.12
N SER A 178 -23.72 10.83 -8.64
CA SER A 178 -24.87 10.58 -9.51
C SER A 178 -24.47 10.00 -10.87
N ARG A 179 -23.32 10.39 -11.44
CA ARG A 179 -22.90 9.96 -12.78
C ARG A 179 -22.02 8.70 -12.76
N TYR A 180 -21.12 8.58 -11.80
CA TYR A 180 -20.12 7.51 -11.76
C TYR A 180 -20.28 6.57 -10.55
N GLY A 181 -21.19 6.89 -9.62
CA GLY A 181 -21.40 6.15 -8.39
C GLY A 181 -20.25 6.31 -7.37
N ASP A 182 -20.37 5.56 -6.28
CA ASP A 182 -19.34 5.45 -5.24
C ASP A 182 -18.25 4.46 -5.68
N SER A 183 -17.42 4.87 -6.61
CA SER A 183 -16.51 4.00 -7.33
C SER A 183 -15.11 4.58 -7.51
N ALA A 184 -14.14 3.72 -7.82
CA ALA A 184 -12.79 4.15 -8.21
C ALA A 184 -12.81 5.08 -9.44
N MET A 185 -13.70 4.84 -10.42
CA MET A 185 -13.87 5.71 -11.57
C MET A 185 -14.41 7.09 -11.17
N GLY A 186 -15.35 7.16 -10.23
CA GLY A 186 -15.81 8.45 -9.69
C GLY A 186 -14.69 9.26 -9.04
N MET A 187 -13.79 8.60 -8.31
CA MET A 187 -12.60 9.24 -7.76
C MET A 187 -11.68 9.79 -8.86
N VAL A 188 -11.43 9.00 -9.89
CA VAL A 188 -10.57 9.36 -11.02
C VAL A 188 -11.15 10.56 -11.78
N GLU A 189 -12.40 10.50 -12.19
CA GLU A 189 -13.03 11.59 -12.95
C GLU A 189 -13.12 12.88 -12.14
N SER A 190 -13.39 12.79 -10.84
CA SER A 190 -13.35 13.95 -9.94
C SER A 190 -12.01 14.71 -9.99
N ALA A 191 -10.90 14.01 -10.13
CA ALA A 191 -9.58 14.65 -10.28
C ALA A 191 -9.28 15.04 -11.72
N MET A 192 -9.67 14.22 -12.70
CA MET A 192 -9.39 14.46 -14.12
C MET A 192 -10.06 15.71 -14.65
N GLU A 193 -11.27 16.03 -14.20
CA GLU A 193 -11.97 17.28 -14.54
C GLU A 193 -11.11 18.50 -14.19
N PHE A 194 -10.58 18.56 -12.97
CA PHE A 194 -9.71 19.64 -12.53
C PHE A 194 -8.36 19.64 -13.26
N LEU A 195 -7.80 18.46 -13.51
CA LEU A 195 -6.54 18.32 -14.25
C LEU A 195 -6.69 18.81 -15.69
N ARG A 196 -7.78 18.49 -16.40
CA ARG A 196 -8.05 18.98 -17.75
C ARG A 196 -8.10 20.50 -17.80
N ILE A 197 -8.82 21.12 -16.85
CA ILE A 197 -8.90 22.59 -16.75
C ILE A 197 -7.52 23.21 -16.53
N ALA A 198 -6.73 22.66 -15.63
CA ALA A 198 -5.38 23.17 -15.36
C ALA A 198 -4.44 23.03 -16.58
N ARG A 199 -4.55 21.92 -17.32
CA ARG A 199 -3.81 21.69 -18.57
C ARG A 199 -4.20 22.68 -19.66
N ASP A 200 -5.48 22.99 -19.80
CA ASP A 200 -5.99 23.99 -20.76
C ASP A 200 -5.36 25.38 -20.48
N GLU A 201 -5.12 25.70 -19.20
CA GLU A 201 -4.38 26.89 -18.78
C GLU A 201 -2.84 26.75 -18.91
N SER A 202 -2.36 25.66 -19.49
CA SER A 202 -0.92 25.34 -19.59
C SER A 202 -0.21 25.36 -18.23
N TYR A 203 -0.89 24.88 -17.18
CA TYR A 203 -0.33 24.74 -15.84
C TYR A 203 -0.09 23.26 -15.52
N HIS A 204 1.16 22.93 -15.20
CA HIS A 204 1.62 21.56 -15.05
C HIS A 204 2.30 21.26 -13.71
N ASN A 205 2.39 22.24 -12.81
CA ASN A 205 3.03 22.03 -11.50
C ASN A 205 2.02 21.37 -10.53
N ILE A 206 1.56 20.17 -10.90
CA ILE A 206 0.42 19.47 -10.31
C ILE A 206 0.83 18.12 -9.75
N ILE A 207 0.31 17.78 -8.58
CA ILE A 207 0.35 16.48 -7.92
C ILE A 207 -1.08 15.97 -7.77
N LEU A 208 -1.30 14.65 -7.86
CA LEU A 208 -2.61 14.04 -7.68
C LEU A 208 -2.63 13.11 -6.47
N SER A 209 -3.80 12.93 -5.86
CA SER A 209 -3.99 11.91 -4.83
C SER A 209 -5.42 11.36 -4.82
N MET A 210 -5.52 10.04 -4.62
CA MET A 210 -6.76 9.25 -4.56
C MET A 210 -6.86 8.60 -3.19
N LYS A 211 -7.23 9.34 -2.15
CA LYS A 211 -7.24 8.81 -0.79
C LYS A 211 -8.57 8.13 -0.46
N SER A 212 -8.48 6.99 0.21
CA SER A 212 -9.61 6.26 0.78
C SER A 212 -9.20 5.66 2.13
N SER A 213 -10.17 5.41 2.99
CA SER A 213 -9.99 4.59 4.19
C SER A 213 -9.98 3.09 3.88
N ASN A 214 -10.47 2.70 2.70
CA ASN A 214 -10.37 1.34 2.18
C ASN A 214 -9.16 1.21 1.26
N PRO A 215 -8.10 0.43 1.63
CA PRO A 215 -6.91 0.25 0.81
C PRO A 215 -7.19 -0.34 -0.58
N GLN A 216 -8.19 -1.23 -0.72
CA GLN A 216 -8.56 -1.82 -2.01
C GLN A 216 -9.06 -0.74 -2.98
N VAL A 217 -10.01 0.10 -2.53
CA VAL A 217 -10.54 1.21 -3.34
C VAL A 217 -9.42 2.20 -3.69
N MET A 218 -8.53 2.48 -2.74
CA MET A 218 -7.39 3.36 -2.95
C MET A 218 -6.48 2.82 -4.05
N VAL A 219 -6.06 1.57 -3.98
CA VAL A 219 -5.16 0.94 -4.96
C VAL A 219 -5.80 0.91 -6.34
N GLN A 220 -7.06 0.53 -6.44
CA GLN A 220 -7.81 0.52 -7.71
C GLN A 220 -7.88 1.91 -8.33
N ALA A 221 -8.20 2.94 -7.52
CA ALA A 221 -8.31 4.31 -7.99
C ALA A 221 -6.97 4.87 -8.52
N TYR A 222 -5.85 4.59 -7.84
CA TYR A 222 -4.53 5.02 -8.33
C TYR A 222 -4.11 4.29 -9.61
N ARG A 223 -4.31 2.97 -9.70
CA ARG A 223 -4.03 2.21 -10.93
C ARG A 223 -4.84 2.73 -12.10
N LEU A 224 -6.14 2.95 -11.89
CA LEU A 224 -7.04 3.49 -12.90
C LEU A 224 -6.70 4.93 -13.29
N LEU A 225 -6.28 5.78 -12.34
CA LEU A 225 -5.81 7.14 -12.61
C LEU A 225 -4.57 7.14 -13.51
N VAL A 226 -3.60 6.25 -13.22
CA VAL A 226 -2.37 6.10 -14.03
C VAL A 226 -2.73 5.68 -15.46
N GLU A 227 -3.61 4.69 -15.62
CA GLU A 227 -4.08 4.25 -16.92
C GLU A 227 -4.79 5.40 -17.67
N THR A 228 -5.70 6.11 -17.00
CA THR A 228 -6.47 7.21 -17.60
C THR A 228 -5.54 8.35 -18.06
N MET A 229 -4.59 8.77 -17.22
CA MET A 229 -3.62 9.81 -17.58
C MET A 229 -2.72 9.36 -18.75
N THR A 230 -2.29 8.12 -18.76
CA THR A 230 -1.45 7.57 -19.82
C THR A 230 -2.20 7.56 -21.15
N ASN A 231 -3.44 7.09 -21.15
CA ASN A 231 -4.27 7.00 -22.35
C ASN A 231 -4.68 8.36 -22.90
N GLU A 232 -5.01 9.31 -22.00
CA GLU A 232 -5.52 10.64 -22.41
C GLU A 232 -4.36 11.62 -22.75
N PHE A 233 -3.26 11.57 -21.98
CA PHE A 233 -2.21 12.58 -22.08
C PHE A 233 -0.84 12.06 -22.51
N GLY A 234 -0.64 10.74 -22.52
CA GLY A 234 0.68 10.14 -22.76
C GLY A 234 1.71 10.42 -21.66
N VAL A 235 1.31 10.99 -20.53
CA VAL A 235 2.20 11.36 -19.42
C VAL A 235 1.42 11.33 -18.10
N CYS A 236 2.08 10.84 -17.05
CA CYS A 236 1.53 10.87 -15.69
C CYS A 236 2.09 12.05 -14.88
N TYR A 237 1.28 12.57 -14.00
CA TYR A 237 1.68 13.55 -12.98
C TYR A 237 2.08 12.84 -11.69
N PRO A 238 2.93 13.45 -10.85
CA PRO A 238 3.32 12.87 -9.56
C PRO A 238 2.13 12.53 -8.68
N LEU A 239 2.27 11.43 -7.95
CA LEU A 239 1.23 10.87 -7.12
C LEU A 239 1.61 10.92 -5.63
N HIS A 240 0.69 11.44 -4.82
CA HIS A 240 0.81 11.51 -3.37
C HIS A 240 -0.04 10.41 -2.73
N LEU A 241 0.60 9.40 -2.16
CA LEU A 241 -0.06 8.24 -1.59
C LEU A 241 -0.40 8.45 -0.11
N GLY A 242 -1.43 7.78 0.35
CA GLY A 242 -1.80 7.71 1.76
C GLY A 242 -3.19 7.17 2.00
N VAL A 243 -3.31 6.34 3.00
CA VAL A 243 -4.60 5.86 3.52
C VAL A 243 -5.16 6.91 4.46
N THR A 244 -6.45 7.22 4.37
CA THR A 244 -7.14 8.10 5.31
C THR A 244 -7.72 7.30 6.46
N GLU A 245 -7.66 7.85 7.68
CA GLU A 245 -8.26 7.21 8.86
C GLU A 245 -7.76 5.77 9.03
N ALA A 246 -6.43 5.60 8.96
CA ALA A 246 -5.84 4.27 9.05
C ALA A 246 -6.03 3.65 10.43
N GLY A 247 -6.13 4.47 11.48
CA GLY A 247 -6.26 4.04 12.87
C GLY A 247 -5.02 4.37 13.68
N ASP A 248 -4.88 3.73 14.81
CA ASP A 248 -3.77 3.88 15.74
C ASP A 248 -2.92 2.61 15.84
N GLY A 249 -1.81 2.71 16.53
CA GLY A 249 -0.94 1.58 16.85
C GLY A 249 -0.53 0.73 15.65
N GLU A 250 -0.50 -0.57 15.85
CA GLU A 250 -0.10 -1.55 14.85
C GLU A 250 -1.08 -1.60 13.67
N ASP A 251 -2.39 -1.54 13.92
CA ASP A 251 -3.42 -1.61 12.88
C ASP A 251 -3.28 -0.46 11.88
N GLY A 252 -3.05 0.76 12.36
CA GLY A 252 -2.82 1.92 11.51
C GLY A 252 -1.55 1.80 10.65
N ARG A 253 -0.47 1.25 11.23
CA ARG A 253 0.79 0.97 10.54
C ARG A 253 0.61 -0.08 9.45
N ILE A 254 -0.03 -1.22 9.77
CA ILE A 254 -0.33 -2.30 8.82
C ILE A 254 -1.18 -1.77 7.67
N LYS A 255 -2.27 -1.10 7.96
CA LYS A 255 -3.20 -0.58 6.96
C LYS A 255 -2.54 0.43 6.02
N SER A 256 -1.70 1.32 6.58
CA SER A 256 -0.91 2.27 5.79
C SER A 256 0.14 1.56 4.94
N ALA A 257 0.87 0.60 5.50
CA ALA A 257 1.88 -0.17 4.79
C ALA A 257 1.27 -1.01 3.66
N ILE A 258 0.13 -1.66 3.87
CA ILE A 258 -0.60 -2.40 2.83
C ILE A 258 -1.01 -1.45 1.69
N GLY A 259 -1.70 -0.35 1.99
CA GLY A 259 -2.23 0.53 0.96
C GLY A 259 -1.14 1.27 0.18
N ILE A 260 -0.18 1.89 0.89
CA ILE A 260 0.92 2.62 0.28
C ILE A 260 1.91 1.64 -0.37
N GLY A 261 2.28 0.58 0.35
CA GLY A 261 3.24 -0.41 -0.10
C GLY A 261 2.83 -1.13 -1.38
N THR A 262 1.55 -1.51 -1.52
CA THR A 262 1.03 -2.10 -2.76
C THR A 262 1.31 -1.22 -3.98
N LEU A 263 1.06 0.09 -3.87
CA LEU A 263 1.30 1.01 -4.98
C LEU A 263 2.80 1.22 -5.23
N LEU A 264 3.62 1.31 -4.19
CA LEU A 264 5.06 1.41 -4.34
C LEU A 264 5.67 0.14 -4.95
N GLU A 265 5.15 -1.05 -4.62
CA GLU A 265 5.52 -2.31 -5.27
C GLU A 265 5.13 -2.33 -6.76
N ASP A 266 4.03 -1.67 -7.13
CA ASP A 266 3.65 -1.45 -8.52
C ASP A 266 4.48 -0.36 -9.21
N GLY A 267 5.44 0.25 -8.52
CA GLY A 267 6.24 1.37 -9.02
C GLY A 267 5.51 2.72 -9.03
N ILE A 268 4.36 2.83 -8.39
CA ILE A 268 3.48 4.00 -8.39
C ILE A 268 3.68 4.79 -7.09
N GLY A 269 4.06 6.07 -7.20
CA GLY A 269 4.12 6.99 -6.07
C GLY A 269 5.40 7.83 -6.02
N ASP A 270 5.23 9.11 -5.70
CA ASP A 270 6.31 10.10 -5.66
C ASP A 270 6.42 10.78 -4.29
N THR A 271 5.35 10.77 -3.52
CA THR A 271 5.33 11.25 -2.14
C THR A 271 4.30 10.50 -1.33
N ILE A 272 4.57 10.30 -0.05
CA ILE A 272 3.66 9.58 0.84
C ILE A 272 3.34 10.38 2.10
N ARG A 273 2.21 10.04 2.73
CA ARG A 273 1.88 10.40 4.10
C ARG A 273 1.18 9.23 4.77
N VAL A 274 1.73 8.78 5.88
CA VAL A 274 1.01 7.94 6.86
C VAL A 274 0.12 8.85 7.71
N SER A 275 -1.05 8.38 8.11
CA SER A 275 -1.99 9.12 8.95
C SER A 275 -2.47 8.23 10.08
N LEU A 276 -1.90 8.43 11.26
CA LEU A 276 -2.23 7.72 12.48
C LEU A 276 -2.99 8.65 13.45
N THR A 277 -3.52 8.07 14.53
CA THR A 277 -4.11 8.81 15.66
C THR A 277 -3.03 9.17 16.71
N GLU A 278 -1.83 9.47 16.24
CA GLU A 278 -0.64 9.81 17.04
C GLU A 278 -0.17 11.22 16.70
N ASP A 279 0.75 11.76 17.48
CA ASP A 279 1.39 13.02 17.11
C ASP A 279 2.15 12.88 15.80
N PRO A 280 2.10 13.88 14.88
CA PRO A 280 2.55 13.73 13.50
C PRO A 280 4.05 13.44 13.37
N GLU A 281 4.88 13.81 14.32
CA GLU A 281 6.30 13.45 14.34
C GLU A 281 6.53 11.94 14.43
N PHE A 282 5.62 11.17 15.04
CA PHE A 282 5.70 9.70 15.15
C PHE A 282 5.25 8.97 13.86
N GLU A 283 4.54 9.64 12.96
CA GLU A 283 4.21 9.11 11.64
C GLU A 283 5.45 9.02 10.70
N ILE A 284 6.47 9.84 10.95
CA ILE A 284 7.63 9.97 10.06
C ILE A 284 8.54 8.73 10.04
N PRO A 285 8.88 8.10 11.17
CA PRO A 285 9.61 6.82 11.15
C PRO A 285 8.89 5.77 10.32
N VAL A 286 7.57 5.61 10.47
CA VAL A 286 6.76 4.67 9.68
C VAL A 286 6.85 4.98 8.17
N CYS A 287 6.80 6.25 7.80
CA CYS A 287 7.01 6.67 6.41
C CYS A 287 8.40 6.28 5.91
N LYS A 288 9.45 6.48 6.72
CA LYS A 288 10.83 6.13 6.37
C LYS A 288 10.98 4.63 6.13
N ASP A 289 10.42 3.81 7.00
CA ASP A 289 10.47 2.36 6.89
C ASP A 289 9.80 1.88 5.60
N ILE A 290 8.63 2.45 5.26
CA ILE A 290 7.95 2.14 4.00
C ILE A 290 8.79 2.55 2.79
N VAL A 291 9.37 3.76 2.74
CA VAL A 291 10.07 4.25 1.54
C VAL A 291 11.50 3.76 1.41
N SER A 292 12.15 3.34 2.50
CA SER A 292 13.56 2.89 2.50
C SER A 292 13.80 1.76 1.50
N ARG A 293 12.84 0.88 1.34
CA ARG A 293 12.84 -0.23 0.40
C ARG A 293 12.90 0.22 -1.07
N TYR A 294 12.32 1.37 -1.42
CA TYR A 294 12.12 1.80 -2.81
C TYR A 294 13.08 2.87 -3.29
N ASN A 295 13.57 3.73 -2.41
CA ASN A 295 14.47 4.83 -2.79
C ASN A 295 15.85 4.34 -3.27
N ASN A 296 16.26 3.13 -2.88
CA ASN A 296 17.50 2.48 -3.28
C ASN A 296 17.26 1.14 -3.98
N HIS A 297 16.08 0.95 -4.57
CA HIS A 297 15.72 -0.32 -5.19
C HIS A 297 16.62 -0.62 -6.37
N ALA A 298 17.40 -1.70 -6.28
CA ALA A 298 18.24 -2.16 -7.37
C ALA A 298 17.36 -2.64 -8.55
N ALA A 299 17.85 -2.49 -9.78
CA ALA A 299 17.21 -3.08 -10.93
C ALA A 299 16.98 -4.56 -10.69
N SER A 300 15.76 -5.04 -10.96
CA SER A 300 15.42 -6.45 -10.76
C SER A 300 16.22 -7.34 -11.69
N ALA A 301 16.47 -8.57 -11.24
CA ALA A 301 16.83 -9.64 -12.15
C ALA A 301 15.75 -9.75 -13.25
N GLU A 302 16.18 -10.05 -14.48
CA GLU A 302 15.25 -10.24 -15.59
C GLU A 302 14.28 -11.38 -15.27
N LEU A 303 13.00 -11.02 -15.17
CA LEU A 303 11.91 -11.97 -15.06
C LEU A 303 11.26 -12.14 -16.44
N PRO A 304 10.79 -13.35 -16.81
CA PRO A 304 10.13 -13.56 -18.08
C PRO A 304 8.93 -12.62 -18.24
N ALA A 305 8.68 -12.06 -19.41
CA ALA A 305 7.52 -11.22 -19.68
C ALA A 305 6.19 -11.98 -19.45
N ILE A 306 5.16 -11.27 -19.04
CA ILE A 306 3.78 -11.78 -18.99
C ILE A 306 2.97 -10.99 -19.99
N ASP A 307 2.42 -11.68 -20.99
CA ASP A 307 1.68 -11.04 -22.08
C ASP A 307 0.26 -10.63 -21.64
N LYS A 308 -0.33 -11.37 -20.71
CA LYS A 308 -1.70 -11.15 -20.27
C LYS A 308 -1.89 -11.50 -18.79
N LEU A 309 -2.57 -10.61 -18.06
CA LEU A 309 -3.03 -10.90 -16.71
C LEU A 309 -4.33 -11.73 -16.75
N PRO A 310 -4.46 -12.77 -15.92
CA PRO A 310 -5.69 -13.56 -15.81
C PRO A 310 -6.78 -12.89 -14.96
N TYR A 311 -6.53 -11.68 -14.47
CA TYR A 311 -7.42 -10.89 -13.63
C TYR A 311 -7.36 -9.41 -14.01
N SER A 312 -8.38 -8.64 -13.62
CA SER A 312 -8.38 -7.17 -13.75
C SER A 312 -7.55 -6.56 -12.60
N PRO A 313 -6.53 -5.72 -12.88
CA PRO A 313 -5.80 -5.01 -11.84
C PRO A 313 -6.60 -3.84 -11.23
N PHE A 314 -7.78 -3.55 -11.78
CA PHE A 314 -8.68 -2.46 -11.37
C PHE A 314 -9.86 -2.94 -10.52
N GLU A 315 -10.00 -4.27 -10.35
CA GLU A 315 -11.10 -4.86 -9.59
C GLU A 315 -10.57 -5.96 -8.67
N TYR A 316 -10.94 -5.91 -7.41
CA TYR A 316 -10.59 -6.97 -6.48
C TYR A 316 -11.38 -8.25 -6.80
N ALA A 317 -10.67 -9.35 -6.96
CA ALA A 317 -11.25 -10.67 -7.08
C ALA A 317 -10.47 -11.69 -6.25
N ARG A 318 -11.10 -12.20 -5.18
CA ARG A 318 -10.46 -13.24 -4.37
C ARG A 318 -10.20 -14.50 -5.20
N ARG A 319 -8.96 -14.98 -5.21
CA ARG A 319 -8.59 -16.24 -5.83
C ARG A 319 -9.38 -17.38 -5.19
N LYS A 320 -10.00 -18.21 -6.02
CA LYS A 320 -10.68 -19.42 -5.56
C LYS A 320 -9.67 -20.50 -5.21
N SER A 321 -9.80 -21.11 -4.03
CA SER A 321 -9.00 -22.25 -3.60
C SER A 321 -9.87 -23.33 -2.99
N ILE A 322 -9.39 -24.58 -2.99
CA ILE A 322 -9.97 -25.66 -2.19
C ILE A 322 -9.66 -25.42 -0.71
N ALA A 323 -10.41 -26.07 0.17
CA ALA A 323 -10.09 -26.10 1.59
C ALA A 323 -9.23 -27.34 1.89
N VAL A 324 -8.13 -27.13 2.63
CA VAL A 324 -7.30 -28.19 3.21
C VAL A 324 -7.27 -27.94 4.71
N GLU A 325 -7.90 -28.80 5.50
CA GLU A 325 -8.13 -28.57 6.92
C GLU A 325 -8.80 -27.20 7.17
N ASN A 326 -8.15 -26.32 7.93
CA ASN A 326 -8.61 -24.95 8.20
C ASN A 326 -7.96 -23.89 7.27
N ILE A 327 -7.36 -24.29 6.14
CA ILE A 327 -6.66 -23.38 5.23
C ILE A 327 -7.39 -23.35 3.87
N GLY A 328 -7.58 -22.17 3.31
CA GLY A 328 -8.18 -21.98 1.98
C GLY A 328 -9.69 -22.06 1.95
N GLY A 329 -10.28 -22.16 0.76
CA GLY A 329 -11.73 -22.16 0.56
C GLY A 329 -12.40 -20.90 1.09
N LYS A 330 -13.36 -21.07 1.98
CA LYS A 330 -14.08 -19.99 2.69
C LYS A 330 -13.55 -19.77 4.11
N GLN A 331 -12.46 -20.45 4.50
CA GLN A 331 -11.86 -20.28 5.81
C GLN A 331 -11.24 -18.89 5.97
N VAL A 332 -11.08 -18.47 7.22
CA VAL A 332 -10.31 -17.27 7.56
C VAL A 332 -8.80 -17.53 7.28
N PRO A 333 -8.01 -16.50 7.01
CA PRO A 333 -6.58 -16.67 6.88
C PRO A 333 -5.96 -17.25 8.16
N VAL A 334 -4.98 -18.14 8.01
CA VAL A 334 -4.21 -18.69 9.12
C VAL A 334 -2.88 -17.97 9.27
N VAL A 335 -2.36 -17.96 10.50
CA VAL A 335 -1.04 -17.43 10.83
C VAL A 335 -0.11 -18.59 11.20
N VAL A 336 1.05 -18.63 10.54
CA VAL A 336 2.14 -19.57 10.85
C VAL A 336 3.29 -18.77 11.46
N ALA A 337 3.64 -19.08 12.71
CA ALA A 337 4.80 -18.51 13.37
C ALA A 337 6.04 -19.36 13.08
N ASP A 338 7.17 -18.72 12.81
CA ASP A 338 8.44 -19.42 12.56
C ASP A 338 9.34 -19.37 13.80
N LEU A 339 9.57 -20.53 14.42
CA LEU A 339 10.53 -20.75 15.50
C LEU A 339 11.68 -21.68 15.08
N SER A 340 11.86 -21.92 13.79
CA SER A 340 12.86 -22.88 13.28
C SER A 340 14.32 -22.48 13.53
N SER A 341 14.57 -21.20 13.83
CA SER A 341 15.89 -20.69 14.17
C SER A 341 16.31 -20.99 15.62
N ARG A 342 15.43 -21.57 16.44
CA ARG A 342 15.71 -21.89 17.84
C ARG A 342 16.29 -23.30 17.96
N ASP A 343 17.38 -23.44 18.73
CA ASP A 343 17.99 -24.74 19.01
C ASP A 343 17.14 -25.62 19.93
N SER A 344 16.33 -24.99 20.78
CA SER A 344 15.34 -25.63 21.66
C SER A 344 14.12 -24.75 21.83
N ILE A 345 12.95 -25.36 22.03
CA ILE A 345 11.68 -24.66 22.22
C ILE A 345 11.10 -25.05 23.57
N ALA A 346 10.85 -24.06 24.43
CA ALA A 346 10.22 -24.19 25.72
C ALA A 346 8.78 -23.61 25.70
N PRO A 347 7.91 -23.97 26.67
CA PRO A 347 6.57 -23.39 26.76
C PRO A 347 6.56 -21.85 26.80
N SER A 348 7.55 -21.22 27.42
CA SER A 348 7.69 -19.76 27.47
C SER A 348 7.91 -19.11 26.11
N ASP A 349 8.46 -19.83 25.14
CA ASP A 349 8.69 -19.29 23.78
C ASP A 349 7.39 -19.08 23.00
N LEU A 350 6.34 -19.83 23.34
CA LEU A 350 5.03 -19.69 22.73
C LEU A 350 4.28 -18.42 23.18
N GLN A 351 4.78 -17.72 24.21
CA GLN A 351 4.20 -16.45 24.63
C GLN A 351 4.28 -15.40 23.51
N SER A 352 5.36 -15.39 22.75
CA SER A 352 5.57 -14.49 21.62
C SER A 352 4.58 -14.72 20.45
N ILE A 353 3.91 -15.86 20.44
CA ILE A 353 2.94 -16.25 19.40
C ILE A 353 1.53 -16.44 19.97
N GLY A 354 1.26 -15.84 21.14
CA GLY A 354 -0.07 -15.72 21.70
C GLY A 354 -0.50 -16.84 22.68
N TYR A 355 0.42 -17.66 23.20
CA TYR A 355 0.12 -18.76 24.13
C TYR A 355 0.89 -18.60 25.43
N THR A 356 0.20 -18.51 26.55
CA THR A 356 0.82 -18.45 27.88
C THR A 356 0.54 -19.73 28.64
N TYR A 357 1.59 -20.39 29.09
CA TYR A 357 1.49 -21.61 29.89
C TYR A 357 1.48 -21.29 31.38
N ASP A 358 0.49 -21.82 32.09
CA ASP A 358 0.38 -21.77 33.55
C ASP A 358 0.82 -23.11 34.14
N GLU A 359 2.08 -23.18 34.55
CA GLU A 359 2.69 -24.41 35.09
C GLU A 359 1.96 -24.98 36.31
N PRO A 360 1.51 -24.16 37.29
CA PRO A 360 0.79 -24.69 38.44
C PRO A 360 -0.51 -25.40 38.13
N THR A 361 -1.22 -25.02 37.09
CA THR A 361 -2.49 -25.61 36.68
C THR A 361 -2.41 -26.53 35.47
N ASP A 362 -1.21 -26.62 34.85
CA ASP A 362 -0.97 -27.35 33.59
C ASP A 362 -1.95 -26.93 32.50
N LYS A 363 -2.14 -25.60 32.30
CA LYS A 363 -3.08 -25.05 31.35
C LYS A 363 -2.47 -23.99 30.45
N TRP A 364 -2.98 -23.92 29.24
CA TRP A 364 -2.67 -22.87 28.29
C TRP A 364 -3.77 -21.79 28.29
N ALA A 365 -3.36 -20.52 28.40
CA ALA A 365 -4.19 -19.38 28.03
C ALA A 365 -3.89 -19.02 26.57
N ILE A 366 -4.95 -18.75 25.81
CA ILE A 366 -4.88 -18.42 24.38
C ILE A 366 -5.24 -16.96 24.22
N GLY A 367 -4.33 -16.16 23.67
CA GLY A 367 -4.56 -14.76 23.35
C GLY A 367 -5.33 -14.57 22.03
N ASP A 368 -5.88 -13.37 21.83
CA ASP A 368 -6.67 -13.05 20.62
C ASP A 368 -5.82 -13.10 19.33
N ALA A 369 -4.51 -12.86 19.44
CA ALA A 369 -3.55 -12.91 18.31
C ALA A 369 -2.76 -14.22 18.25
N ALA A 370 -3.30 -15.31 18.81
CA ALA A 370 -2.61 -16.61 18.82
C ALA A 370 -2.46 -17.19 17.40
N ALA A 371 -1.24 -17.66 17.07
CA ALA A 371 -0.96 -18.33 15.81
C ALA A 371 -1.69 -19.67 15.69
N ASP A 372 -2.09 -20.05 14.46
CA ASP A 372 -2.73 -21.34 14.18
C ASP A 372 -1.71 -22.47 14.05
N TYR A 373 -0.53 -22.13 13.54
CA TYR A 373 0.56 -23.06 13.31
C TYR A 373 1.89 -22.49 13.80
N VAL A 374 2.78 -23.39 14.21
CA VAL A 374 4.19 -23.08 14.48
C VAL A 374 5.09 -23.95 13.61
N TYR A 375 6.01 -23.32 12.88
CA TYR A 375 7.05 -24.03 12.15
C TYR A 375 8.31 -24.11 13.01
N THR A 376 8.78 -25.34 13.25
CA THR A 376 9.93 -25.60 14.13
C THR A 376 11.14 -26.21 13.41
N GLY A 377 11.08 -26.32 12.08
CA GLY A 377 12.15 -26.93 11.31
C GLY A 377 12.37 -28.39 11.70
N GLY A 378 13.57 -28.70 12.15
CA GLY A 378 13.94 -30.02 12.68
C GLY A 378 13.90 -30.11 14.21
N THR A 379 13.61 -29.01 14.91
CA THR A 379 13.64 -28.94 16.37
C THR A 379 12.38 -29.58 16.98
N PRO A 380 12.51 -30.64 17.80
CA PRO A 380 11.37 -31.29 18.40
C PRO A 380 10.79 -30.47 19.55
N ILE A 381 9.47 -30.49 19.68
CA ILE A 381 8.77 -29.99 20.87
C ILE A 381 8.58 -31.15 21.85
N ALA A 382 9.11 -30.98 23.07
CA ALA A 382 9.12 -32.02 24.09
C ALA A 382 7.91 -31.96 25.08
N PHE A 383 7.01 -31.00 24.90
CA PHE A 383 5.85 -30.78 25.75
C PHE A 383 4.55 -30.81 24.95
N GLY A 384 3.40 -30.90 25.64
CA GLY A 384 2.09 -30.90 25.02
C GLY A 384 1.72 -29.49 24.51
N LEU A 385 1.43 -29.38 23.21
CA LEU A 385 0.96 -28.14 22.61
C LEU A 385 -0.49 -27.81 23.00
N PRO A 386 -0.87 -26.51 23.03
CA PRO A 386 -2.28 -26.13 23.07
C PRO A 386 -3.07 -26.83 21.97
N GLY A 387 -4.30 -27.25 22.25
CA GLY A 387 -5.09 -28.01 21.29
C GLY A 387 -5.43 -27.28 19.99
N THR A 388 -5.34 -25.94 19.99
CA THR A 388 -5.55 -25.08 18.81
C THR A 388 -4.29 -24.85 17.97
N LEU A 389 -3.09 -25.07 18.55
CA LEU A 389 -1.82 -24.88 17.87
C LEU A 389 -1.33 -26.17 17.22
N LYS A 390 -1.05 -26.13 15.94
CA LYS A 390 -0.51 -27.23 15.16
C LYS A 390 0.96 -26.99 14.84
N ASN A 391 1.76 -28.05 14.77
CA ASN A 391 3.19 -27.94 14.48
C ASN A 391 3.48 -28.36 13.03
N ILE A 392 4.35 -27.59 12.38
CA ILE A 392 4.93 -27.88 11.06
C ILE A 392 6.39 -28.24 11.27
N VAL A 393 6.81 -29.38 10.77
CA VAL A 393 8.21 -29.86 10.86
C VAL A 393 8.75 -30.22 9.50
N GLN A 394 10.05 -30.20 9.32
CA GLN A 394 10.67 -30.75 8.12
C GLN A 394 10.24 -32.21 7.92
N ALA A 395 9.99 -32.61 6.67
CA ALA A 395 9.52 -33.95 6.34
C ALA A 395 10.45 -35.06 6.87
N SER A 396 11.76 -34.80 6.94
CA SER A 396 12.76 -35.72 7.53
C SER A 396 12.61 -35.94 9.05
N ALA A 397 12.00 -34.99 9.75
CA ALA A 397 11.74 -35.06 11.20
C ALA A 397 10.30 -35.53 11.51
N TRP A 398 9.42 -35.56 10.50
CA TRP A 398 8.03 -35.92 10.68
C TRP A 398 7.84 -37.41 10.91
N LYS A 399 6.94 -37.75 11.83
CA LYS A 399 6.54 -39.13 12.13
C LYS A 399 5.06 -39.30 11.80
N GLN A 400 4.73 -40.38 11.08
CA GLN A 400 3.37 -40.76 10.78
C GLN A 400 2.54 -40.96 12.05
N ASN A 401 1.24 -40.66 12.01
CA ASN A 401 0.27 -40.81 13.11
C ASN A 401 0.29 -39.67 14.18
N SER A 402 0.74 -38.50 13.86
CA SER A 402 0.51 -37.34 14.73
C SER A 402 -0.71 -36.55 14.25
N GLU A 403 -1.64 -36.27 15.17
CA GLU A 403 -2.84 -35.48 14.87
C GLU A 403 -2.59 -33.99 14.74
N SER A 404 -1.48 -33.49 15.29
CA SER A 404 -1.16 -32.05 15.38
C SER A 404 0.17 -31.66 14.78
N VAL A 405 0.93 -32.62 14.18
CA VAL A 405 2.23 -32.36 13.56
C VAL A 405 2.19 -32.75 12.08
N PHE A 406 2.54 -31.83 11.22
CA PHE A 406 2.46 -31.97 9.77
C PHE A 406 3.81 -31.72 9.09
N PRO A 407 4.09 -32.44 7.98
CA PRO A 407 5.36 -32.28 7.27
C PRO A 407 5.35 -31.07 6.33
N ILE A 408 6.54 -30.44 6.19
CA ILE A 408 6.84 -29.53 5.10
C ILE A 408 7.95 -30.11 4.21
N PHE A 409 7.74 -30.09 2.91
CA PHE A 409 8.63 -30.62 1.89
C PHE A 409 9.09 -29.48 0.97
N GLY A 410 10.25 -29.62 0.34
CA GLY A 410 10.54 -28.94 -0.92
C GLY A 410 9.70 -29.53 -2.05
N LEU A 411 9.42 -28.76 -3.11
CA LEU A 411 8.57 -29.19 -4.24
C LEU A 411 9.07 -30.49 -4.89
N ALA A 412 10.39 -30.60 -5.12
CA ALA A 412 10.98 -31.81 -5.70
C ALA A 412 10.87 -33.01 -4.76
N ASP A 413 11.16 -32.80 -3.46
CA ASP A 413 11.10 -33.85 -2.45
C ASP A 413 9.68 -34.37 -2.25
N PHE A 414 8.68 -33.48 -2.27
CA PHE A 414 7.27 -33.88 -2.19
C PHE A 414 6.87 -34.82 -3.33
N ASN A 415 7.27 -34.49 -4.56
CA ASN A 415 6.96 -35.31 -5.73
C ASN A 415 7.61 -36.70 -5.71
N LEU A 416 8.74 -36.84 -5.02
CA LEU A 416 9.46 -38.10 -4.86
C LEU A 416 9.09 -38.86 -3.57
N ALA A 417 8.42 -38.19 -2.62
CA ALA A 417 8.11 -38.75 -1.32
C ALA A 417 7.14 -39.93 -1.40
N THR A 418 7.50 -41.04 -0.76
CA THR A 418 6.65 -42.22 -0.58
C THR A 418 5.79 -42.16 0.68
N LEU A 419 6.22 -41.33 1.65
CA LEU A 419 5.53 -41.11 2.92
C LEU A 419 5.02 -39.68 2.98
N LYS A 420 3.73 -39.50 3.07
CA LYS A 420 3.01 -38.22 3.14
C LYS A 420 1.93 -38.28 4.21
N SER A 421 1.50 -37.11 4.69
CA SER A 421 0.34 -37.00 5.56
C SER A 421 -0.93 -37.20 4.72
N ASP A 422 -1.91 -37.89 5.29
CA ASP A 422 -3.26 -38.06 4.71
C ASP A 422 -4.17 -36.84 4.95
N ARG A 423 -3.72 -35.85 5.73
CA ARG A 423 -4.50 -34.68 6.13
C ARG A 423 -3.99 -33.40 5.47
N ILE A 424 -2.72 -33.04 5.72
CA ILE A 424 -2.11 -31.82 5.21
C ILE A 424 -0.61 -32.01 4.97
N ASN A 425 -0.16 -31.57 3.81
CA ASN A 425 1.24 -31.53 3.42
C ASN A 425 1.58 -30.12 2.98
N PHE A 426 2.50 -29.49 3.68
CA PHE A 426 3.03 -28.20 3.27
C PHE A 426 4.11 -28.40 2.22
N VAL A 427 4.07 -27.63 1.13
CA VAL A 427 5.04 -27.72 0.05
C VAL A 427 5.64 -26.34 -0.22
N GLN A 428 6.92 -26.22 0.11
CA GLN A 428 7.67 -24.98 -0.08
C GLN A 428 8.05 -24.79 -1.54
N VAL A 429 7.82 -23.59 -2.05
CA VAL A 429 8.12 -23.20 -3.43
C VAL A 429 8.81 -21.84 -3.42
N ASP A 430 9.99 -21.76 -4.01
CA ASP A 430 10.60 -20.47 -4.36
C ASP A 430 9.91 -19.93 -5.63
N ALA A 431 9.34 -18.74 -5.51
CA ALA A 431 8.65 -18.08 -6.62
C ALA A 431 9.61 -17.43 -7.63
N TYR A 432 10.90 -17.35 -7.31
CA TYR A 432 11.89 -16.84 -8.25
C TYR A 432 12.16 -17.87 -9.36
N ILE A 433 11.50 -17.67 -10.48
CA ILE A 433 11.72 -18.45 -11.70
C ILE A 433 12.48 -17.54 -12.66
N THR A 434 13.69 -17.96 -13.01
CA THR A 434 14.52 -17.26 -14.00
C THR A 434 13.88 -17.32 -15.40
N ALA A 435 14.40 -16.53 -16.33
CA ALA A 435 14.01 -16.59 -17.75
C ALA A 435 14.42 -17.90 -18.46
N ASP A 436 15.02 -18.85 -17.73
CA ASP A 436 15.40 -20.17 -18.23
C ASP A 436 14.15 -21.04 -18.48
N GLU A 437 13.90 -21.37 -19.73
CA GLU A 437 12.75 -22.17 -20.17
C GLU A 437 12.78 -23.59 -19.55
N GLN A 438 13.95 -24.16 -19.32
CA GLN A 438 14.07 -25.49 -18.72
C GLN A 438 13.67 -25.44 -17.24
N ALA A 439 14.16 -24.46 -16.48
CA ALA A 439 13.78 -24.26 -15.08
C ALA A 439 12.27 -24.01 -14.94
N LEU A 440 11.67 -23.18 -15.80
CA LEU A 440 10.24 -22.93 -15.84
C LEU A 440 9.45 -24.22 -16.12
N THR A 441 9.91 -25.03 -17.06
CA THR A 441 9.26 -26.31 -17.43
C THR A 441 9.31 -27.29 -16.26
N GLU A 442 10.44 -27.43 -15.56
CA GLU A 442 10.61 -28.32 -14.42
C GLU A 442 9.73 -27.89 -13.24
N VAL A 443 9.70 -26.61 -12.90
CA VAL A 443 8.83 -26.08 -11.84
C VAL A 443 7.36 -26.27 -12.21
N THR A 444 6.97 -25.98 -13.45
CA THR A 444 5.59 -26.16 -13.91
C THR A 444 5.14 -27.60 -13.82
N LYS A 445 5.99 -28.56 -14.20
CA LYS A 445 5.72 -30.00 -14.08
C LYS A 445 5.59 -30.40 -12.61
N GLY A 446 6.50 -29.93 -11.76
CA GLY A 446 6.47 -30.22 -10.32
C GLY A 446 5.21 -29.69 -9.64
N LEU A 447 4.79 -28.47 -9.97
CA LEU A 447 3.58 -27.86 -9.43
C LEU A 447 2.31 -28.62 -9.86
N LYS A 448 2.21 -29.01 -11.13
CA LYS A 448 1.08 -29.82 -11.62
C LYS A 448 0.99 -31.16 -10.89
N SER A 449 2.13 -31.86 -10.75
CA SER A 449 2.18 -33.13 -10.03
C SER A 449 1.77 -32.98 -8.56
N ALA A 450 2.30 -31.98 -7.86
CA ALA A 450 1.93 -31.73 -6.46
C ALA A 450 0.45 -31.35 -6.30
N ALA A 451 -0.11 -30.61 -7.26
CA ALA A 451 -1.50 -30.16 -7.22
C ALA A 451 -2.53 -31.28 -7.46
N GLU A 452 -2.12 -32.47 -7.90
CA GLU A 452 -3.00 -33.65 -7.96
C GLU A 452 -3.39 -34.13 -6.56
N ASP A 453 -2.53 -33.86 -5.56
CA ASP A 453 -2.79 -34.21 -4.16
C ASP A 453 -3.61 -33.09 -3.48
N LYS A 454 -4.80 -33.46 -2.99
CA LYS A 454 -5.74 -32.52 -2.35
C LYS A 454 -5.35 -32.12 -0.92
N THR A 455 -4.32 -32.73 -0.36
CA THR A 455 -3.82 -32.38 0.98
C THR A 455 -2.73 -31.33 0.94
N VAL A 456 -2.34 -30.88 -0.25
CA VAL A 456 -1.24 -29.91 -0.44
C VAL A 456 -1.69 -28.50 -0.12
N VAL A 457 -0.85 -27.81 0.67
CA VAL A 457 -0.82 -26.37 0.89
C VAL A 457 0.53 -25.83 0.42
N PHE A 458 0.54 -24.95 -0.55
CA PHE A 458 1.79 -24.34 -1.01
C PHE A 458 2.25 -23.23 -0.04
N CYS A 459 3.52 -23.27 0.35
CA CYS A 459 4.19 -22.20 1.09
C CYS A 459 5.11 -21.47 0.12
N ILE A 460 4.72 -20.26 -0.29
CA ILE A 460 5.41 -19.51 -1.35
C ILE A 460 6.25 -18.40 -0.73
N SER A 461 7.54 -18.41 -1.05
CA SER A 461 8.51 -17.37 -0.73
C SER A 461 9.26 -16.96 -1.99
N SER A 462 10.09 -15.93 -1.89
CA SER A 462 11.06 -15.61 -2.95
C SER A 462 12.35 -15.05 -2.36
N ASN A 463 13.47 -15.53 -2.85
CA ASN A 463 14.80 -15.00 -2.55
C ASN A 463 15.19 -13.82 -3.46
N ASN A 464 14.33 -13.41 -4.37
CA ASN A 464 14.56 -12.28 -5.26
C ASN A 464 14.39 -10.96 -4.50
N VAL A 465 15.16 -9.94 -4.86
CA VAL A 465 15.00 -8.56 -4.38
C VAL A 465 13.57 -8.04 -4.63
N ASN A 466 12.94 -8.49 -5.72
CA ASN A 466 11.54 -8.21 -6.05
C ASN A 466 10.66 -9.41 -5.69
N ALA A 467 10.65 -9.77 -4.40
CA ALA A 467 9.94 -10.94 -3.90
C ALA A 467 8.45 -10.90 -4.23
N MET A 468 7.79 -9.77 -4.04
CA MET A 468 6.36 -9.61 -4.29
C MET A 468 6.01 -9.86 -5.77
N GLN A 469 6.77 -9.29 -6.72
CA GLN A 469 6.54 -9.49 -8.15
C GLN A 469 6.75 -10.96 -8.55
N SER A 470 7.77 -11.61 -7.98
CA SER A 470 8.00 -13.05 -8.20
C SER A 470 6.84 -13.90 -7.70
N VAL A 471 6.33 -13.62 -6.50
CA VAL A 471 5.17 -14.33 -5.93
C VAL A 471 3.90 -14.04 -6.73
N ARG A 472 3.67 -12.79 -7.17
CA ARG A 472 2.53 -12.44 -8.04
C ARG A 472 2.56 -13.22 -9.35
N ARG A 473 3.74 -13.38 -9.95
CA ARG A 473 3.95 -14.21 -11.15
C ARG A 473 3.60 -15.68 -10.89
N MET A 474 3.97 -16.20 -9.71
CA MET A 474 3.61 -17.56 -9.32
C MET A 474 2.07 -17.72 -9.23
N PHE A 475 1.34 -16.73 -8.72
CA PHE A 475 -0.12 -16.77 -8.73
C PHE A 475 -0.72 -16.73 -10.15
N ILE A 476 -0.10 -16.00 -11.06
CA ILE A 476 -0.50 -16.00 -12.48
C ILE A 476 -0.27 -17.39 -13.08
N LEU A 477 0.90 -17.99 -12.84
CA LEU A 477 1.18 -19.36 -13.26
C LEU A 477 0.18 -20.36 -12.68
N PHE A 478 -0.20 -20.23 -11.41
CA PHE A 478 -1.25 -21.05 -10.79
C PHE A 478 -2.60 -20.91 -11.49
N ALA A 479 -2.97 -19.69 -11.89
CA ALA A 479 -4.20 -19.46 -12.62
C ALA A 479 -4.17 -20.12 -14.01
N ASP A 480 -3.06 -20.00 -14.74
CA ASP A 480 -2.86 -20.60 -16.06
C ASP A 480 -2.85 -22.14 -16.00
N LEU A 481 -2.34 -22.71 -14.90
CA LEU A 481 -2.29 -24.16 -14.67
C LEU A 481 -3.58 -24.71 -14.06
N GLY A 482 -4.54 -23.86 -13.65
CA GLY A 482 -5.75 -24.27 -12.96
C GLY A 482 -5.49 -24.80 -11.53
N ILE A 483 -4.39 -24.41 -10.89
CA ILE A 483 -4.04 -24.84 -9.53
C ILE A 483 -4.92 -24.10 -8.51
N THR A 484 -5.65 -24.88 -7.71
CA THR A 484 -6.61 -24.37 -6.72
C THR A 484 -6.20 -24.66 -5.27
N GLN A 485 -5.06 -25.26 -5.03
CA GLN A 485 -4.52 -25.47 -3.68
C GLN A 485 -4.38 -24.15 -2.94
N PRO A 486 -4.62 -24.11 -1.61
CA PRO A 486 -4.41 -22.92 -0.81
C PRO A 486 -2.93 -22.58 -0.71
N VAL A 487 -2.67 -21.32 -0.41
CA VAL A 487 -1.30 -20.76 -0.34
C VAL A 487 -1.10 -20.07 1.00
N ILE A 488 0.05 -20.32 1.62
CA ILE A 488 0.63 -19.52 2.69
C ILE A 488 1.75 -18.68 2.08
N LEU A 489 1.68 -17.37 2.30
CA LEU A 489 2.75 -16.45 1.92
C LEU A 489 3.83 -16.47 2.99
N VAL A 490 5.07 -16.68 2.57
CA VAL A 490 6.23 -16.70 3.47
C VAL A 490 7.12 -15.52 3.11
N THR A 491 7.37 -14.64 4.08
CA THR A 491 8.29 -13.52 3.93
C THR A 491 9.35 -13.56 5.03
N ASP A 492 10.57 -13.20 4.67
CA ASP A 492 11.71 -13.14 5.56
C ASP A 492 12.08 -11.66 5.80
N SER A 493 11.72 -11.15 6.96
CA SER A 493 12.03 -9.79 7.34
C SER A 493 13.35 -9.74 8.11
N ARG A 494 14.21 -8.80 7.72
CA ARG A 494 15.51 -8.54 8.35
C ARG A 494 15.53 -7.23 9.13
N GLY A 495 14.37 -6.75 9.56
CA GLY A 495 14.25 -5.57 10.42
C GLY A 495 14.97 -5.73 11.76
N SER A 496 15.26 -4.64 12.42
CA SER A 496 15.89 -4.58 13.75
C SER A 496 14.88 -4.29 14.87
N THR A 497 13.69 -3.78 14.50
CA THR A 497 12.61 -3.44 15.43
C THR A 497 11.33 -4.18 15.07
N PRO A 498 10.40 -4.37 16.03
CA PRO A 498 9.08 -4.93 15.73
C PRO A 498 8.32 -4.16 14.62
N ASP A 499 8.37 -2.83 14.63
CA ASP A 499 7.72 -1.99 13.62
C ASP A 499 8.31 -2.22 12.23
N GLU A 500 9.64 -2.30 12.08
CA GLU A 500 10.28 -2.62 10.81
C GLU A 500 9.84 -3.98 10.27
N HIS A 501 9.74 -5.01 11.12
CA HIS A 501 9.23 -6.32 10.73
C HIS A 501 7.77 -6.26 10.27
N LEU A 502 6.93 -5.58 11.06
CA LEU A 502 5.50 -5.41 10.79
C LEU A 502 5.27 -4.71 9.44
N ILE A 503 5.96 -3.59 9.22
CA ILE A 503 5.85 -2.79 7.99
C ILE A 503 6.37 -3.57 6.78
N HIS A 504 7.51 -4.27 6.92
CA HIS A 504 8.06 -5.10 5.86
C HIS A 504 7.08 -6.20 5.44
N PHE A 505 6.55 -6.95 6.41
CA PHE A 505 5.58 -8.02 6.17
C PHE A 505 4.30 -7.46 5.51
N ALA A 506 3.74 -6.39 6.06
CA ALA A 506 2.52 -5.78 5.53
C ALA A 506 2.70 -5.22 4.11
N THR A 507 3.85 -4.64 3.82
CA THR A 507 4.16 -4.10 2.49
C THR A 507 4.31 -5.22 1.46
N GLU A 508 5.08 -6.27 1.78
CA GLU A 508 5.40 -7.33 0.84
C GLU A 508 4.21 -8.25 0.56
N THR A 509 3.46 -8.61 1.60
CA THR A 509 2.29 -9.50 1.43
C THR A 509 1.03 -8.74 1.05
N GLY A 510 0.88 -7.50 1.49
CA GLY A 510 -0.31 -6.68 1.26
C GLY A 510 -0.64 -6.53 -0.22
N ALA A 511 0.36 -6.31 -1.05
CA ALA A 511 0.21 -6.21 -2.51
C ALA A 511 -0.31 -7.49 -3.18
N LEU A 512 -0.20 -8.64 -2.50
CA LEU A 512 -0.71 -9.94 -2.97
C LEU A 512 -2.13 -10.22 -2.46
N LEU A 513 -2.59 -9.48 -1.44
CA LEU A 513 -3.91 -9.57 -0.85
C LEU A 513 -4.91 -8.59 -1.49
N LEU A 514 -4.43 -7.55 -2.15
CA LEU A 514 -5.18 -6.54 -2.88
C LEU A 514 -5.03 -6.69 -4.38
#